data_4c0215972ffe58a0588a14d6bc083b78
#
_entry.id   4c0215972ffe58a0588a14d6bc083b78
#
_cell.length_a   1.000
_cell.length_b   1.000
_cell.length_c   1.000
_cell.angle_alpha   90.00
_cell.angle_beta   90.00
_cell.angle_gamma   90.00
#
_symmetry.space_group_name_H-M   'P 1'
#
loop_
_entity.id
_entity.type
_entity.pdbx_description
1 polymer ?
#
loop_
_entity_poly.entity_id
_entity_poly.type
_entity_poly.pdbx_seq_one_letter_code
_entity_poly.pdbx_strand_id
1 'polypeptide(L)'
;MENKEIQALIEENKRLAAELEKLSAEKAQLEEIVSSLKAQMAWFRRKFFGSMSEKHLPLDPYVLEPTLFDTQLSEEEQASLDGEVKAMEEENAKVIEVKAHKREVRKPVFSDLPVEETHIYPEGVQDNPDYVEIGVENTDTLAIQPAKMYIKRIVRHKFVLKSILQITDPDRQTFLIAPLPETIIPKGMASESLLADILINKYNYHLPFYRQIQKFKELGVLLSDATINDWFVAVCSKLRPLYDKLRAQIMSSEYIQVDESTLPVIDNEKHRAVKGYMWAVRDALGGDVYFHYDMGSRSGDTARKLIGGYQGTVQTDGYEVYNSFENTPGKMMIGCWAHVRRKFVEALDENKKYASEAIVYISKLYKIEEEMREAGLDAETIKERRQKESYPIIQDFEKWMDSVADIFSPKSRMAKALVYTYSLLPRLSRYVLDGRYNIDNNGIENAIRPLALGRKNYLFAGNHDAAVRAAIVYSLFSCCKAADIDTRTWLEDTLRRLPSEKNIERLLPSNWQPLSATTR
;
A
#
# COMPACT_ATOMS: atom_id res chain seq x y z
N MET A 1 1.81 48.91 -71.28
CA MET A 1 1.17 48.51 -70.02
C MET A 1 1.33 47.02 -69.69
N GLU A 2 1.26 46.12 -70.64
CA GLU A 2 1.39 44.64 -70.45
C GLU A 2 2.72 44.18 -69.80
N ASN A 3 3.83 44.79 -70.11
CA ASN A 3 5.14 44.32 -69.55
C ASN A 3 5.32 44.63 -68.05
N LYS A 4 4.66 45.64 -67.48
CA LYS A 4 4.69 45.91 -66.03
C LYS A 4 3.77 44.99 -65.25
N GLU A 5 2.67 44.60 -65.80
CA GLU A 5 1.72 43.67 -65.17
C GLU A 5 2.32 42.23 -65.16
N ILE A 6 3.00 41.82 -66.21
CA ILE A 6 3.67 40.52 -66.29
C ILE A 6 4.83 40.47 -65.27
N GLN A 7 5.61 41.53 -65.07
CA GLN A 7 6.65 41.55 -64.06
C GLN A 7 6.07 41.54 -62.62
N ALA A 8 4.98 42.24 -62.35
CA ALA A 8 4.30 42.16 -61.05
C ALA A 8 3.80 40.76 -60.72
N LEU A 9 3.19 40.07 -61.70
CA LEU A 9 2.76 38.67 -61.54
C LEU A 9 3.91 37.69 -61.33
N ILE A 10 5.07 37.90 -61.94
CA ILE A 10 6.27 37.06 -61.75
C ILE A 10 6.81 37.27 -60.32
N GLU A 11 6.79 38.49 -59.81
CA GLU A 11 7.28 38.81 -58.47
C GLU A 11 6.33 38.30 -57.38
N GLU A 12 5.04 38.35 -57.62
CA GLU A 12 4.00 37.76 -56.74
C GLU A 12 4.05 36.23 -56.73
N ASN A 13 4.27 35.58 -57.87
CA ASN A 13 4.48 34.13 -57.94
C ASN A 13 5.77 33.67 -57.22
N LYS A 14 6.84 34.46 -57.27
CA LYS A 14 8.05 34.18 -56.49
C LYS A 14 7.81 34.30 -54.96
N ARG A 15 7.04 35.31 -54.57
CA ARG A 15 6.68 35.49 -53.17
C ARG A 15 5.79 34.36 -52.65
N LEU A 16 4.78 33.94 -53.40
CA LEU A 16 3.89 32.84 -53.08
C LEU A 16 4.66 31.48 -53.05
N ALA A 17 5.62 31.29 -53.95
CA ALA A 17 6.46 30.09 -53.93
C ALA A 17 7.35 30.02 -52.64
N ALA A 18 7.93 31.14 -52.20
CA ALA A 18 8.70 31.22 -50.95
C ALA A 18 7.81 31.05 -49.73
N GLU A 19 6.58 31.53 -49.74
CA GLU A 19 5.60 31.35 -48.65
C GLU A 19 5.11 29.89 -48.57
N LEU A 20 4.90 29.23 -49.72
CA LEU A 20 4.61 27.79 -49.78
C LEU A 20 5.75 26.91 -49.25
N GLU A 21 6.99 27.26 -49.56
CA GLU A 21 8.15 26.55 -49.04
C GLU A 21 8.28 26.67 -47.53
N LYS A 22 8.03 27.86 -46.99
CA LYS A 22 8.00 28.14 -45.52
C LYS A 22 6.87 27.36 -44.82
N LEU A 23 5.66 27.39 -45.36
CA LEU A 23 4.51 26.65 -44.82
C LEU A 23 4.71 25.14 -44.89
N SER A 24 5.37 24.65 -45.95
CA SER A 24 5.74 23.23 -46.08
C SER A 24 6.75 22.81 -45.01
N ALA A 25 7.74 23.64 -44.68
CA ALA A 25 8.70 23.37 -43.63
C ALA A 25 8.07 23.42 -42.23
N GLU A 26 7.18 24.37 -41.98
CA GLU A 26 6.42 24.47 -40.72
C GLU A 26 5.49 23.24 -40.55
N LYS A 27 4.84 22.80 -41.62
CA LYS A 27 4.00 21.59 -41.63
C LYS A 27 4.82 20.34 -41.29
N ALA A 28 6.00 20.17 -41.89
CA ALA A 28 6.89 19.05 -41.59
C ALA A 28 7.33 19.02 -40.13
N GLN A 29 7.67 20.18 -39.53
CA GLN A 29 7.99 20.27 -38.10
C GLN A 29 6.79 19.92 -37.20
N LEU A 30 5.60 20.36 -37.55
CA LEU A 30 4.39 20.02 -36.80
C LEU A 30 4.04 18.52 -36.90
N GLU A 31 4.24 17.91 -38.08
CA GLU A 31 4.05 16.46 -38.27
C GLU A 31 5.06 15.65 -37.43
N GLU A 32 6.30 16.09 -37.29
CA GLU A 32 7.30 15.46 -36.44
C GLU A 32 6.94 15.57 -34.95
N ILE A 33 6.46 16.73 -34.51
CA ILE A 33 5.99 16.96 -33.12
C ILE A 33 4.76 16.08 -32.82
N VAL A 34 3.80 15.98 -33.73
CA VAL A 34 2.61 15.14 -33.60
C VAL A 34 2.99 13.66 -33.55
N SER A 35 3.94 13.22 -34.38
CA SER A 35 4.46 11.85 -34.36
C SER A 35 5.13 11.52 -33.03
N SER A 36 5.97 12.42 -32.51
CA SER A 36 6.61 12.29 -31.20
C SER A 36 5.60 12.23 -30.05
N LEU A 37 4.57 13.07 -30.07
CA LEU A 37 3.51 13.07 -29.08
C LEU A 37 2.66 11.79 -29.14
N LYS A 38 2.35 11.29 -30.33
CA LYS A 38 1.64 10.02 -30.52
C LYS A 38 2.46 8.84 -29.97
N ALA A 39 3.77 8.81 -30.21
CA ALA A 39 4.67 7.78 -29.68
C ALA A 39 4.75 7.85 -28.14
N GLN A 40 4.81 9.04 -27.55
CA GLN A 40 4.77 9.22 -26.09
C GLN A 40 3.41 8.79 -25.50
N MET A 41 2.29 9.11 -26.14
CA MET A 41 0.96 8.65 -25.72
C MET A 41 0.80 7.13 -25.85
N ALA A 42 1.32 6.52 -26.90
CA ALA A 42 1.31 5.06 -27.06
C ALA A 42 2.17 4.37 -26.00
N TRP A 43 3.34 4.94 -25.67
CA TRP A 43 4.17 4.47 -24.56
C TRP A 43 3.46 4.61 -23.21
N PHE A 44 2.80 5.77 -22.94
CA PHE A 44 1.99 6.01 -21.74
C PHE A 44 0.83 5.01 -21.64
N ARG A 45 0.06 4.81 -22.73
CA ARG A 45 -1.02 3.81 -22.77
C ARG A 45 -0.50 2.40 -22.50
N ARG A 46 0.63 1.99 -23.10
CA ARG A 46 1.23 0.67 -22.88
C ARG A 46 1.71 0.51 -21.43
N LYS A 47 2.25 1.55 -20.83
CA LYS A 47 2.75 1.55 -19.45
C LYS A 47 1.63 1.59 -18.40
N PHE A 48 0.50 2.23 -18.70
CA PHE A 48 -0.60 2.42 -17.74
C PHE A 48 -1.83 1.55 -17.99
N PHE A 49 -2.03 1.06 -19.23
CA PHE A 49 -3.21 0.27 -19.63
C PHE A 49 -2.87 -1.05 -20.35
N GLY A 50 -1.59 -1.35 -20.58
CA GLY A 50 -1.17 -2.69 -20.99
C GLY A 50 -1.51 -3.71 -19.90
N SER A 51 -1.57 -5.01 -20.23
CA SER A 51 -1.94 -6.13 -19.36
C SER A 51 -1.09 -6.22 -18.08
N MET A 52 -1.18 -5.21 -17.22
CA MET A 52 -0.59 -5.20 -15.90
C MET A 52 -1.59 -5.81 -14.93
N SER A 53 -1.15 -6.81 -14.18
CA SER A 53 -1.86 -7.34 -13.02
C SER A 53 -2.21 -6.18 -12.06
N GLU A 54 -3.37 -6.22 -11.43
CA GLU A 54 -3.83 -5.26 -10.41
C GLU A 54 -2.79 -4.99 -9.30
N LYS A 55 -1.81 -5.88 -9.14
CA LYS A 55 -0.70 -5.74 -8.18
C LYS A 55 0.33 -4.65 -8.52
N HIS A 56 0.37 -4.13 -9.74
CA HIS A 56 1.42 -3.21 -10.21
C HIS A 56 0.92 -1.84 -10.65
N LEU A 57 -0.32 -1.49 -10.37
CA LEU A 57 -0.77 -0.10 -10.47
C LEU A 57 -0.21 0.66 -9.26
N PRO A 58 0.73 1.61 -9.44
CA PRO A 58 0.94 2.63 -8.44
C PRO A 58 -0.35 3.46 -8.42
N LEU A 59 -1.25 3.14 -7.50
CA LEU A 59 -2.43 3.94 -7.24
C LEU A 59 -1.96 5.26 -6.61
N ASP A 60 -1.66 6.22 -7.45
CA ASP A 60 -1.59 7.61 -7.06
C ASP A 60 -3.00 7.98 -6.56
N PRO A 61 -3.18 8.44 -5.31
CA PRO A 61 -4.47 8.85 -4.79
C PRO A 61 -5.18 9.93 -5.63
N TYR A 62 -4.46 10.60 -6.54
CA TYR A 62 -4.98 11.63 -7.44
C TYR A 62 -5.50 11.10 -8.78
N VAL A 63 -5.30 9.83 -9.14
CA VAL A 63 -5.82 9.24 -10.40
C VAL A 63 -7.33 8.96 -10.34
N LEU A 64 -8.01 9.25 -9.25
CA LEU A 64 -9.46 9.03 -9.08
C LEU A 64 -10.31 10.29 -9.16
N GLU A 65 -9.73 11.44 -9.52
CA GLU A 65 -10.52 12.55 -10.07
C GLU A 65 -10.69 12.30 -11.58
N PRO A 66 -11.90 12.52 -12.16
CA PRO A 66 -12.07 12.40 -13.60
C PRO A 66 -11.07 13.33 -14.28
N THR A 67 -10.13 12.73 -15.00
CA THR A 67 -9.15 13.48 -15.78
C THR A 67 -9.85 14.07 -17.00
N LEU A 68 -9.33 15.18 -17.52
CA LEU A 68 -9.80 15.88 -18.72
C LEU A 68 -9.86 14.97 -19.99
N PHE A 69 -9.50 13.70 -19.87
CA PHE A 69 -9.47 12.69 -20.93
C PHE A 69 -10.66 11.71 -20.90
N ASP A 70 -11.63 11.90 -20.02
CA ASP A 70 -12.93 11.21 -20.07
C ASP A 70 -13.91 11.81 -21.11
N THR A 71 -13.42 12.65 -22.01
CA THR A 71 -14.16 12.99 -23.22
C THR A 71 -14.26 11.73 -24.09
N GLN A 72 -15.48 11.23 -24.21
CA GLN A 72 -15.82 10.13 -25.12
C GLN A 72 -15.34 10.49 -26.52
N LEU A 73 -14.29 9.78 -26.99
CA LEU A 73 -13.88 9.81 -28.38
C LEU A 73 -15.05 9.25 -29.22
N SER A 74 -15.32 9.83 -30.39
CA SER A 74 -16.31 9.28 -31.32
C SER A 74 -15.88 7.86 -31.76
N GLU A 75 -16.85 7.01 -32.09
CA GLU A 75 -16.57 5.63 -32.54
C GLU A 75 -15.60 5.58 -33.73
N GLU A 76 -15.60 6.63 -34.59
CA GLU A 76 -14.69 6.76 -35.74
C GLU A 76 -13.24 7.08 -35.31
N GLU A 77 -13.05 7.91 -34.29
CA GLU A 77 -11.72 8.21 -33.71
C GLU A 77 -11.15 7.01 -32.95
N GLN A 78 -12.00 6.22 -32.31
CA GLN A 78 -11.63 4.99 -31.62
C GLN A 78 -11.19 3.89 -32.59
N ALA A 79 -11.94 3.71 -33.70
CA ALA A 79 -11.61 2.74 -34.74
C ALA A 79 -10.32 3.11 -35.51
N SER A 80 -10.05 4.40 -35.73
CA SER A 80 -8.81 4.90 -36.33
C SER A 80 -7.60 4.63 -35.44
N LEU A 81 -7.73 4.86 -34.12
CA LEU A 81 -6.68 4.61 -33.13
C LEU A 81 -6.38 3.12 -32.96
N ASP A 82 -7.39 2.26 -32.97
CA ASP A 82 -7.22 0.81 -32.89
C ASP A 82 -6.54 0.24 -34.15
N GLY A 83 -6.81 0.82 -35.32
CA GLY A 83 -6.14 0.50 -36.57
C GLY A 83 -4.65 0.87 -36.56
N GLU A 84 -4.28 2.05 -36.06
CA GLU A 84 -2.89 2.51 -35.96
C GLU A 84 -2.09 1.72 -34.91
N VAL A 85 -2.72 1.34 -33.80
CA VAL A 85 -2.09 0.48 -32.75
C VAL A 85 -1.78 -0.90 -33.33
N LYS A 86 -2.68 -1.49 -34.12
CA LYS A 86 -2.50 -2.79 -34.74
C LYS A 86 -1.39 -2.78 -35.78
N ALA A 87 -1.31 -1.72 -36.59
CA ALA A 87 -0.23 -1.54 -37.57
C ALA A 87 1.14 -1.39 -36.87
N MET A 88 1.23 -0.67 -35.74
CA MET A 88 2.48 -0.56 -34.97
C MET A 88 2.86 -1.87 -34.26
N GLU A 89 1.90 -2.68 -33.83
CA GLU A 89 2.17 -4.00 -33.26
C GLU A 89 2.73 -4.96 -34.29
N GLU A 90 2.24 -4.92 -35.54
CA GLU A 90 2.75 -5.72 -36.65
C GLU A 90 4.15 -5.28 -37.12
N GLU A 91 4.46 -3.99 -37.07
CA GLU A 91 5.78 -3.44 -37.42
C GLU A 91 6.84 -3.76 -36.32
N ASN A 92 6.48 -3.70 -35.04
CA ASN A 92 7.34 -4.09 -33.93
C ASN A 92 7.57 -5.62 -33.85
N ALA A 93 6.64 -6.44 -34.36
CA ALA A 93 6.80 -7.89 -34.42
C ALA A 93 7.89 -8.33 -35.41
N LYS A 94 8.24 -7.49 -36.39
CA LYS A 94 9.26 -7.77 -37.43
C LYS A 94 10.71 -7.44 -37.03
N VAL A 95 10.94 -6.77 -35.88
CA VAL A 95 12.28 -6.22 -35.51
C VAL A 95 12.91 -6.95 -34.34
N ILE A 96 12.28 -7.95 -33.73
CA ILE A 96 12.87 -8.67 -32.60
C ILE A 96 13.42 -10.01 -33.06
N GLU A 97 14.70 -10.04 -33.48
CA GLU A 97 15.52 -11.24 -33.37
C GLU A 97 15.73 -11.54 -31.88
N VAL A 98 14.89 -12.44 -31.37
CA VAL A 98 14.98 -12.91 -29.98
C VAL A 98 16.20 -13.79 -29.86
N LYS A 99 17.28 -13.30 -29.25
CA LYS A 99 18.31 -14.16 -28.65
C LYS A 99 17.61 -15.14 -27.73
N ALA A 100 17.78 -16.44 -27.98
CA ALA A 100 17.18 -17.51 -27.22
C ALA A 100 17.58 -17.41 -25.73
N HIS A 101 16.74 -16.78 -24.93
CA HIS A 101 16.76 -16.93 -23.49
C HIS A 101 16.21 -18.33 -23.16
N LYS A 102 16.98 -19.13 -22.45
CA LYS A 102 16.47 -20.34 -21.80
C LYS A 102 15.25 -19.91 -20.97
N ARG A 103 14.05 -20.34 -21.38
CA ARG A 103 12.85 -20.20 -20.58
C ARG A 103 13.11 -20.94 -19.27
N GLU A 104 13.17 -20.22 -18.16
CA GLU A 104 12.99 -20.85 -16.86
C GLU A 104 11.64 -21.56 -16.89
N VAL A 105 11.64 -22.83 -16.50
CA VAL A 105 10.41 -23.61 -16.38
C VAL A 105 9.53 -22.88 -15.36
N ARG A 106 8.40 -22.34 -15.81
CA ARG A 106 7.45 -21.69 -14.89
C ARG A 106 7.05 -22.70 -13.84
N LYS A 107 7.33 -22.41 -12.56
CA LYS A 107 6.81 -23.21 -11.47
C LYS A 107 5.29 -23.28 -11.60
N PRO A 108 4.67 -24.46 -11.42
CA PRO A 108 3.21 -24.58 -11.43
C PRO A 108 2.61 -23.58 -10.44
N VAL A 109 1.55 -22.87 -10.85
CA VAL A 109 0.93 -21.79 -10.05
C VAL A 109 0.32 -22.30 -8.74
N PHE A 110 0.12 -23.61 -8.59
CA PHE A 110 -0.62 -24.25 -7.51
C PHE A 110 0.02 -25.56 -7.00
N SER A 111 1.34 -25.68 -7.06
CA SER A 111 2.09 -26.90 -6.64
C SER A 111 1.90 -27.29 -5.17
N ASP A 112 1.50 -26.36 -4.31
CA ASP A 112 1.41 -26.55 -2.85
C ASP A 112 -0.05 -26.66 -2.33
N LEU A 113 -1.04 -26.78 -3.23
CA LEU A 113 -2.43 -26.94 -2.86
C LEU A 113 -2.79 -28.42 -2.65
N PRO A 114 -3.76 -28.74 -1.74
CA PRO A 114 -4.35 -30.07 -1.65
C PRO A 114 -4.93 -30.51 -2.98
N VAL A 115 -4.73 -31.76 -3.35
CA VAL A 115 -5.26 -32.35 -4.59
C VAL A 115 -6.44 -33.25 -4.26
N GLU A 116 -7.57 -33.00 -4.92
CA GLU A 116 -8.72 -33.94 -4.95
C GLU A 116 -8.70 -34.66 -6.29
N GLU A 117 -8.48 -35.97 -6.26
CA GLU A 117 -8.37 -36.79 -7.46
C GLU A 117 -9.73 -37.41 -7.83
N THR A 118 -10.09 -37.31 -9.12
CA THR A 118 -11.24 -38.01 -9.68
C THR A 118 -10.75 -38.93 -10.81
N HIS A 119 -10.85 -40.22 -10.58
CA HIS A 119 -10.44 -41.21 -11.57
C HIS A 119 -11.57 -41.46 -12.58
N ILE A 120 -11.27 -41.33 -13.87
CA ILE A 120 -12.19 -41.56 -14.99
C ILE A 120 -11.65 -42.74 -15.80
N TYR A 121 -12.46 -43.74 -16.01
CA TYR A 121 -12.13 -44.90 -16.77
C TYR A 121 -12.94 -44.93 -18.09
N PRO A 122 -12.34 -45.42 -19.21
CA PRO A 122 -13.11 -45.64 -20.44
C PRO A 122 -14.23 -46.66 -20.22
N GLU A 123 -15.36 -46.49 -20.92
CA GLU A 123 -16.46 -47.41 -20.81
C GLU A 123 -16.04 -48.84 -21.25
N GLY A 124 -16.43 -49.84 -20.44
CA GLY A 124 -16.21 -51.26 -20.74
C GLY A 124 -14.79 -51.78 -20.50
N VAL A 125 -13.89 -50.96 -19.90
CA VAL A 125 -12.52 -51.38 -19.60
C VAL A 125 -12.35 -51.92 -18.18
N GLN A 126 -13.14 -51.43 -17.23
CA GLN A 126 -13.16 -51.97 -15.84
C GLN A 126 -13.65 -53.42 -15.87
N ASP A 127 -12.87 -54.34 -15.31
CA ASP A 127 -13.13 -55.79 -15.29
C ASP A 127 -13.01 -56.53 -16.63
N ASN A 128 -12.45 -55.91 -17.70
CA ASN A 128 -12.22 -56.57 -18.96
C ASN A 128 -10.77 -57.11 -19.01
N PRO A 129 -10.58 -58.46 -19.09
CA PRO A 129 -9.26 -59.07 -19.05
C PRO A 129 -8.39 -58.79 -20.29
N ASP A 130 -8.97 -58.25 -21.35
CA ASP A 130 -8.30 -57.95 -22.60
C ASP A 130 -7.51 -56.61 -22.59
N TYR A 131 -7.70 -55.82 -21.51
CA TYR A 131 -7.04 -54.53 -21.38
C TYR A 131 -6.14 -54.47 -20.14
N VAL A 132 -4.98 -53.82 -20.27
CA VAL A 132 -4.04 -53.54 -19.20
C VAL A 132 -3.78 -52.04 -19.14
N GLU A 133 -3.82 -51.47 -17.96
CA GLU A 133 -3.48 -50.07 -17.75
C GLU A 133 -1.98 -49.87 -18.01
N ILE A 134 -1.64 -48.93 -18.91
CA ILE A 134 -0.25 -48.60 -19.29
C ILE A 134 0.23 -47.27 -18.75
N GLY A 135 -0.67 -46.49 -18.09
CA GLY A 135 -0.34 -45.19 -17.47
C GLY A 135 -1.59 -44.35 -17.27
N VAL A 136 -1.37 -43.23 -16.61
CA VAL A 136 -2.39 -42.21 -16.33
C VAL A 136 -1.97 -40.87 -16.91
N GLU A 137 -2.93 -40.12 -17.42
CA GLU A 137 -2.75 -38.73 -17.84
C GLU A 137 -3.50 -37.84 -16.86
N ASN A 138 -2.79 -36.88 -16.23
CA ASN A 138 -3.36 -35.96 -15.26
C ASN A 138 -3.68 -34.63 -15.92
N THR A 139 -4.88 -34.11 -15.66
CA THR A 139 -5.32 -32.77 -16.05
C THR A 139 -5.71 -32.00 -14.82
N ASP A 140 -4.88 -31.05 -14.40
CA ASP A 140 -5.09 -30.27 -13.20
C ASP A 140 -5.92 -29.02 -13.50
N THR A 141 -6.96 -28.79 -12.70
CA THR A 141 -7.77 -27.56 -12.75
C THR A 141 -7.83 -26.95 -11.34
N LEU A 142 -7.72 -25.61 -11.28
CA LEU A 142 -7.83 -24.90 -10.02
C LEU A 142 -9.31 -24.81 -9.60
N ALA A 143 -9.65 -25.34 -8.44
CA ALA A 143 -11.01 -25.32 -7.88
C ALA A 143 -11.04 -24.58 -6.53
N ILE A 144 -12.20 -24.07 -6.13
CA ILE A 144 -12.44 -23.43 -4.84
C ILE A 144 -13.64 -24.06 -4.15
N GLN A 145 -13.48 -24.39 -2.86
CA GLN A 145 -14.61 -24.69 -1.97
C GLN A 145 -14.95 -23.43 -1.17
N PRO A 146 -16.23 -22.97 -1.17
CA PRO A 146 -16.64 -21.84 -0.35
C PRO A 146 -16.33 -22.06 1.14
N ALA A 147 -16.05 -20.98 1.87
CA ALA A 147 -15.79 -21.04 3.31
C ALA A 147 -16.93 -21.75 4.06
N LYS A 148 -16.58 -22.75 4.87
CA LYS A 148 -17.53 -23.56 5.62
C LYS A 148 -17.59 -23.11 7.07
N MET A 149 -18.78 -22.76 7.57
CA MET A 149 -19.02 -22.56 8.99
C MET A 149 -19.39 -23.89 9.67
N TYR A 150 -18.92 -24.09 10.90
CA TYR A 150 -19.20 -25.29 11.67
C TYR A 150 -19.32 -24.98 13.17
N ILE A 151 -20.00 -25.87 13.91
CA ILE A 151 -20.11 -25.79 15.37
C ILE A 151 -18.96 -26.53 16.00
N LYS A 152 -18.03 -25.80 16.69
CA LYS A 152 -17.00 -26.40 17.52
C LYS A 152 -17.58 -26.73 18.89
N ARG A 153 -17.85 -28.02 19.15
CA ARG A 153 -18.46 -28.49 20.40
C ARG A 153 -17.38 -29.04 21.35
N ILE A 154 -17.34 -28.50 22.57
CA ILE A 154 -16.48 -29.02 23.65
C ILE A 154 -17.38 -29.87 24.55
N VAL A 155 -17.12 -31.18 24.61
CA VAL A 155 -17.82 -32.12 25.47
C VAL A 155 -17.01 -32.36 26.74
N ARG A 156 -17.56 -31.97 27.89
CA ARG A 156 -16.91 -32.18 29.18
C ARG A 156 -17.66 -33.25 29.95
N HIS A 157 -16.98 -34.33 30.23
CA HIS A 157 -17.54 -35.42 31.02
C HIS A 157 -17.52 -35.05 32.49
N LYS A 158 -18.64 -35.41 33.19
CA LYS A 158 -18.81 -35.18 34.62
C LYS A 158 -18.68 -36.52 35.34
N PHE A 159 -17.91 -36.52 36.40
CA PHE A 159 -17.68 -37.68 37.23
C PHE A 159 -18.13 -37.42 38.66
N VAL A 160 -18.72 -38.46 39.30
CA VAL A 160 -19.10 -38.45 40.72
C VAL A 160 -18.51 -39.72 41.39
N LEU A 161 -18.17 -39.66 42.66
CA LEU A 161 -17.75 -40.80 43.42
C LEU A 161 -18.88 -41.83 43.55
N LYS A 162 -18.58 -43.08 43.24
CA LYS A 162 -19.58 -44.19 43.29
C LYS A 162 -20.12 -44.45 44.70
N SER A 163 -19.34 -44.17 45.76
CA SER A 163 -19.75 -44.35 47.15
C SER A 163 -19.41 -43.07 47.96
N ILE A 164 -20.43 -42.30 48.26
CA ILE A 164 -20.34 -41.09 49.11
C ILE A 164 -20.16 -41.51 50.61
N LEU A 165 -20.58 -42.72 50.99
CA LEU A 165 -20.56 -43.20 52.39
C LEU A 165 -19.18 -43.63 52.85
N GLN A 166 -18.15 -43.67 52.00
CA GLN A 166 -16.78 -44.08 52.35
C GLN A 166 -15.77 -42.92 52.32
N ILE A 167 -16.25 -41.65 52.38
CA ILE A 167 -15.38 -40.50 52.38
C ILE A 167 -14.86 -40.31 53.80
N THR A 168 -13.62 -40.65 54.04
CA THR A 168 -12.88 -40.36 55.27
C THR A 168 -12.08 -39.05 55.19
N ASP A 169 -11.91 -38.49 54.02
CA ASP A 169 -11.19 -37.25 53.72
C ASP A 169 -12.21 -36.13 53.38
N PRO A 170 -12.37 -35.12 54.24
CA PRO A 170 -13.32 -34.02 54.01
C PRO A 170 -12.95 -33.12 52.83
N ASP A 171 -11.68 -33.11 52.37
CA ASP A 171 -11.19 -32.27 51.26
C ASP A 171 -11.31 -33.00 49.90
N ARG A 172 -11.77 -34.27 49.90
CA ARG A 172 -11.92 -35.03 48.65
C ARG A 172 -13.11 -34.55 47.83
N GLN A 173 -12.82 -34.08 46.62
CA GLN A 173 -13.83 -33.63 45.66
C GLN A 173 -14.77 -34.80 45.27
N THR A 174 -16.06 -34.69 45.60
CA THR A 174 -17.09 -35.69 45.28
C THR A 174 -17.57 -35.61 43.84
N PHE A 175 -17.37 -34.43 43.20
CA PHE A 175 -17.77 -34.12 41.81
C PHE A 175 -16.60 -33.56 41.03
N LEU A 176 -16.28 -34.13 39.87
CA LEU A 176 -15.18 -33.73 39.01
C LEU A 176 -15.71 -33.39 37.61
N ILE A 177 -15.31 -32.23 37.12
CA ILE A 177 -15.51 -31.83 35.72
C ILE A 177 -14.26 -31.04 35.27
N ALA A 178 -13.79 -31.31 34.07
CA ALA A 178 -12.67 -30.54 33.51
C ALA A 178 -13.02 -29.05 33.38
N PRO A 179 -12.11 -28.13 33.71
CA PRO A 179 -12.33 -26.70 33.49
C PRO A 179 -12.53 -26.43 31.99
N LEU A 180 -13.26 -25.36 31.66
CA LEU A 180 -13.30 -24.85 30.29
C LEU A 180 -11.96 -24.23 29.96
N PRO A 181 -11.45 -24.40 28.73
CA PRO A 181 -10.31 -23.63 28.24
C PRO A 181 -10.62 -22.12 28.34
N GLU A 182 -9.59 -21.35 28.68
CA GLU A 182 -9.69 -19.90 28.63
C GLU A 182 -9.88 -19.45 27.17
N THR A 183 -10.81 -18.54 26.95
CA THR A 183 -11.12 -17.98 25.63
C THR A 183 -11.01 -16.46 25.68
N ILE A 184 -10.70 -15.85 24.51
CA ILE A 184 -10.52 -14.39 24.40
C ILE A 184 -11.78 -13.62 24.82
N ILE A 185 -12.96 -14.17 24.53
CA ILE A 185 -14.27 -13.64 25.01
C ILE A 185 -14.89 -14.72 25.92
N PRO A 186 -14.86 -14.51 27.24
CA PRO A 186 -15.43 -15.47 28.19
C PRO A 186 -16.91 -15.74 27.90
N LYS A 187 -17.29 -17.01 27.83
CA LYS A 187 -18.65 -17.47 27.49
C LYS A 187 -19.16 -16.98 26.11
N GLY A 188 -18.29 -16.47 25.24
CA GLY A 188 -18.63 -16.08 23.87
C GLY A 188 -18.95 -17.27 22.99
N MET A 189 -19.87 -17.10 22.03
CA MET A 189 -20.19 -18.12 21.04
C MET A 189 -19.23 -18.11 19.83
N ALA A 190 -18.42 -17.06 19.65
CA ALA A 190 -17.46 -16.95 18.56
C ALA A 190 -16.13 -17.59 18.94
N SER A 191 -15.64 -18.50 18.10
CA SER A 191 -14.29 -19.04 18.22
C SER A 191 -13.26 -18.01 17.73
N GLU A 192 -11.98 -18.24 18.06
CA GLU A 192 -10.86 -17.40 17.63
C GLU A 192 -10.79 -17.30 16.11
N SER A 193 -11.10 -18.39 15.38
CA SER A 193 -11.12 -18.40 13.92
C SER A 193 -12.22 -17.54 13.32
N LEU A 194 -13.42 -17.51 13.92
CA LEU A 194 -14.51 -16.63 13.48
C LEU A 194 -14.20 -15.17 13.77
N LEU A 195 -13.65 -14.87 14.96
CA LEU A 195 -13.24 -13.51 15.32
C LEU A 195 -12.13 -13.00 14.39
N ALA A 196 -11.15 -13.86 14.07
CA ALA A 196 -10.09 -13.53 13.12
C ALA A 196 -10.67 -13.28 11.72
N ASP A 197 -11.60 -14.13 11.25
CA ASP A 197 -12.23 -13.95 9.93
C ASP A 197 -12.95 -12.60 9.82
N ILE A 198 -13.70 -12.21 10.85
CA ILE A 198 -14.41 -10.92 10.91
C ILE A 198 -13.46 -9.73 10.80
N LEU A 199 -12.34 -9.74 11.54
CA LEU A 199 -11.36 -8.64 11.53
C LEU A 199 -10.61 -8.59 10.20
N ILE A 200 -10.17 -9.71 9.68
CA ILE A 200 -9.43 -9.82 8.41
C ILE A 200 -10.32 -9.36 7.25
N ASN A 201 -11.56 -9.84 7.19
CA ASN A 201 -12.50 -9.40 6.15
C ASN A 201 -12.69 -7.87 6.19
N LYS A 202 -12.74 -7.25 7.38
CA LYS A 202 -12.94 -5.80 7.49
C LYS A 202 -11.68 -5.00 7.14
N TYR A 203 -10.51 -5.40 7.61
CA TYR A 203 -9.30 -4.56 7.57
C TYR A 203 -8.31 -4.93 6.46
N ASN A 204 -8.27 -6.20 6.03
CA ASN A 204 -7.44 -6.62 4.89
C ASN A 204 -8.24 -6.63 3.58
N TYR A 205 -9.50 -7.12 3.62
CA TYR A 205 -10.35 -7.19 2.42
C TYR A 205 -11.37 -6.06 2.34
N HIS A 206 -11.35 -5.13 3.31
CA HIS A 206 -12.18 -3.92 3.35
C HIS A 206 -13.69 -4.20 3.30
N LEU A 207 -14.13 -5.38 3.73
CA LEU A 207 -15.53 -5.79 3.72
C LEU A 207 -16.28 -5.28 4.98
N PRO A 208 -17.20 -4.33 4.85
CA PRO A 208 -17.96 -3.79 6.00
C PRO A 208 -18.74 -4.86 6.75
N PHE A 209 -18.99 -4.66 8.04
CA PHE A 209 -19.71 -5.64 8.87
C PHE A 209 -21.07 -6.03 8.29
N TYR A 210 -21.85 -5.08 7.77
CA TYR A 210 -23.16 -5.39 7.20
C TYR A 210 -23.09 -6.37 6.01
N ARG A 211 -22.03 -6.28 5.16
CA ARG A 211 -21.81 -7.24 4.07
C ARG A 211 -21.38 -8.60 4.60
N GLN A 212 -20.59 -8.63 5.67
CA GLN A 212 -20.23 -9.89 6.34
C GLN A 212 -21.45 -10.56 6.95
N ILE A 213 -22.38 -9.82 7.55
CA ILE A 213 -23.64 -10.32 8.08
C ILE A 213 -24.48 -10.95 6.96
N GLN A 214 -24.56 -10.32 5.79
CA GLN A 214 -25.24 -10.91 4.63
C GLN A 214 -24.59 -12.24 4.20
N LYS A 215 -23.26 -12.27 4.11
CA LYS A 215 -22.51 -13.50 3.83
C LYS A 215 -22.78 -14.61 4.86
N PHE A 216 -22.82 -14.29 6.16
CA PHE A 216 -23.14 -15.27 7.21
C PHE A 216 -24.58 -15.76 7.09
N LYS A 217 -25.53 -14.88 6.74
CA LYS A 217 -26.91 -15.26 6.49
C LYS A 217 -27.05 -16.25 5.32
N GLU A 218 -26.30 -16.07 4.25
CA GLU A 218 -26.24 -17.02 3.12
C GLU A 218 -25.69 -18.38 3.54
N LEU A 219 -24.80 -18.42 4.55
CA LEU A 219 -24.28 -19.65 5.16
C LEU A 219 -25.22 -20.24 6.25
N GLY A 220 -26.43 -19.69 6.42
CA GLY A 220 -27.41 -20.16 7.40
C GLY A 220 -27.20 -19.66 8.82
N VAL A 221 -26.35 -18.65 9.04
CA VAL A 221 -26.06 -18.10 10.37
C VAL A 221 -26.58 -16.67 10.49
N LEU A 222 -27.50 -16.46 11.41
CA LEU A 222 -28.14 -15.17 11.66
C LEU A 222 -27.39 -14.43 12.78
N LEU A 223 -26.62 -13.41 12.44
CA LEU A 223 -25.93 -12.53 13.38
C LEU A 223 -26.49 -11.11 13.28
N SER A 224 -26.61 -10.44 14.43
CA SER A 224 -26.98 -9.01 14.45
C SER A 224 -25.74 -8.11 14.34
N ASP A 225 -25.95 -6.86 13.87
CA ASP A 225 -24.92 -5.83 13.87
C ASP A 225 -24.36 -5.60 15.28
N ALA A 226 -25.21 -5.59 16.31
CA ALA A 226 -24.81 -5.45 17.70
C ALA A 226 -23.83 -6.56 18.12
N THR A 227 -24.17 -7.83 17.80
CA THR A 227 -23.32 -8.99 18.16
C THR A 227 -21.91 -8.87 17.56
N ILE A 228 -21.79 -8.54 16.28
CA ILE A 228 -20.49 -8.41 15.62
C ILE A 228 -19.71 -7.20 16.18
N ASN A 229 -20.39 -6.09 16.44
CA ASN A 229 -19.76 -4.93 17.06
C ASN A 229 -19.28 -5.23 18.48
N ASP A 230 -20.05 -5.95 19.30
CA ASP A 230 -19.65 -6.34 20.66
C ASP A 230 -18.41 -7.24 20.62
N TRP A 231 -18.36 -8.21 19.71
CA TRP A 231 -17.18 -9.05 19.52
C TRP A 231 -15.96 -8.22 19.09
N PHE A 232 -16.14 -7.30 18.16
CA PHE A 232 -15.07 -6.39 17.71
C PHE A 232 -14.54 -5.53 18.86
N VAL A 233 -15.42 -4.95 19.68
CA VAL A 233 -15.06 -4.18 20.86
C VAL A 233 -14.26 -5.03 21.84
N ALA A 234 -14.76 -6.23 22.16
CA ALA A 234 -14.13 -7.15 23.09
C ALA A 234 -12.73 -7.58 22.64
N VAL A 235 -12.59 -7.97 21.36
CA VAL A 235 -11.29 -8.35 20.79
C VAL A 235 -10.30 -7.19 20.82
N CYS A 236 -10.69 -6.00 20.37
CA CYS A 236 -9.81 -4.81 20.41
C CYS A 236 -9.40 -4.43 21.82
N SER A 237 -10.29 -4.57 22.81
CA SER A 237 -9.95 -4.35 24.22
C SER A 237 -8.87 -5.32 24.71
N LYS A 238 -8.93 -6.57 24.30
CA LYS A 238 -7.90 -7.58 24.63
C LYS A 238 -6.59 -7.38 23.88
N LEU A 239 -6.63 -6.90 22.66
CA LEU A 239 -5.44 -6.56 21.87
C LEU A 239 -4.77 -5.24 22.31
N ARG A 240 -5.44 -4.39 23.10
CA ARG A 240 -4.92 -3.09 23.53
C ARG A 240 -3.56 -3.17 24.23
N PRO A 241 -3.30 -4.07 25.19
CA PRO A 241 -1.98 -4.18 25.81
C PRO A 241 -0.87 -4.50 24.80
N LEU A 242 -1.15 -5.34 23.79
CA LEU A 242 -0.20 -5.67 22.73
C LEU A 242 0.10 -4.44 21.85
N TYR A 243 -0.92 -3.68 21.50
CA TYR A 243 -0.78 -2.41 20.79
C TYR A 243 0.04 -1.37 21.57
N ASP A 244 -0.13 -1.28 22.90
CA ASP A 244 0.64 -0.37 23.73
C ASP A 244 2.13 -0.81 23.82
N LYS A 245 2.42 -2.13 23.80
CA LYS A 245 3.78 -2.66 23.70
C LYS A 245 4.40 -2.38 22.32
N LEU A 246 3.66 -2.53 21.24
CA LEU A 246 4.10 -2.17 19.90
C LEU A 246 4.51 -0.69 19.82
N ARG A 247 3.70 0.21 20.39
CA ARG A 247 4.06 1.63 20.49
C ARG A 247 5.39 1.82 21.19
N ALA A 248 5.58 1.20 22.34
CA ALA A 248 6.83 1.32 23.11
C ALA A 248 8.03 0.82 22.29
N GLN A 249 7.89 -0.29 21.58
CA GLN A 249 8.93 -0.85 20.71
C GLN A 249 9.30 0.14 19.60
N ILE A 250 8.33 0.68 18.86
CA ILE A 250 8.59 1.63 17.77
C ILE A 250 9.23 2.92 18.29
N MET A 251 8.78 3.40 19.46
CA MET A 251 9.34 4.62 20.06
C MET A 251 10.74 4.43 20.67
N SER A 252 11.27 3.21 20.71
CA SER A 252 12.67 2.92 21.05
C SER A 252 13.59 2.79 19.84
N SER A 253 13.06 2.83 18.62
CA SER A 253 13.85 2.84 17.39
C SER A 253 14.65 4.14 17.24
N GLU A 254 15.81 4.09 16.58
CA GLU A 254 16.64 5.27 16.33
C GLU A 254 16.12 6.16 15.17
N TYR A 255 15.26 5.59 14.31
CA TYR A 255 14.75 6.27 13.13
C TYR A 255 13.31 5.89 12.84
N ILE A 256 12.41 6.87 12.86
CA ILE A 256 11.00 6.72 12.56
C ILE A 256 10.55 7.60 11.39
N GLN A 257 9.53 7.13 10.68
CA GLN A 257 8.76 7.90 9.71
C GLN A 257 7.40 8.23 10.30
N VAL A 258 6.90 9.43 10.06
CA VAL A 258 5.60 9.90 10.58
C VAL A 258 4.81 10.55 9.46
N ASP A 259 3.52 10.22 9.39
CA ASP A 259 2.58 10.80 8.44
C ASP A 259 1.15 10.68 8.98
N GLU A 260 0.18 11.37 8.40
CA GLU A 260 -1.22 11.28 8.78
C GLU A 260 -2.14 11.16 7.56
N SER A 261 -3.24 10.46 7.74
CA SER A 261 -4.26 10.28 6.71
C SER A 261 -5.66 10.59 7.22
N THR A 262 -6.52 11.09 6.34
CA THR A 262 -7.90 11.38 6.71
C THR A 262 -8.70 10.12 6.97
N LEU A 263 -9.55 10.15 7.99
CA LEU A 263 -10.54 9.12 8.28
C LEU A 263 -11.86 9.81 8.66
N PRO A 264 -12.92 9.74 7.84
CA PRO A 264 -14.23 10.22 8.24
C PRO A 264 -14.74 9.45 9.45
N VAL A 265 -15.31 10.16 10.42
CA VAL A 265 -15.82 9.58 11.68
C VAL A 265 -17.19 10.17 11.97
N ILE A 266 -18.16 9.35 12.40
CA ILE A 266 -19.44 9.85 12.90
C ILE A 266 -19.21 10.50 14.26
N ASP A 267 -19.55 11.76 14.36
CA ASP A 267 -19.56 12.51 15.60
C ASP A 267 -21.00 12.54 16.12
N ASN A 268 -21.25 11.81 17.20
CA ASN A 268 -22.59 11.66 17.75
C ASN A 268 -23.12 12.96 18.38
N GLU A 269 -22.24 13.84 18.86
CA GLU A 269 -22.63 15.14 19.41
C GLU A 269 -23.05 16.11 18.30
N LYS A 270 -22.36 16.05 17.15
CA LYS A 270 -22.64 16.88 15.98
C LYS A 270 -23.65 16.25 15.02
N HIS A 271 -24.07 15.02 15.25
CA HIS A 271 -24.98 14.23 14.39
C HIS A 271 -24.59 14.20 12.91
N ARG A 272 -23.28 14.19 12.59
CA ARG A 272 -22.75 14.14 11.23
C ARG A 272 -21.38 13.48 11.18
N ALA A 273 -20.99 13.08 9.96
CA ALA A 273 -19.61 12.69 9.71
C ALA A 273 -18.68 13.92 9.76
N VAL A 274 -17.61 13.82 10.52
CA VAL A 274 -16.54 14.82 10.60
C VAL A 274 -15.27 14.27 9.99
N LYS A 275 -14.44 15.17 9.46
CA LYS A 275 -13.12 14.82 8.94
C LYS A 275 -12.18 14.62 10.13
N GLY A 276 -11.86 13.35 10.44
CA GLY A 276 -10.82 13.01 11.40
C GLY A 276 -9.50 12.67 10.71
N TYR A 277 -8.44 12.51 11.52
CA TYR A 277 -7.11 12.13 11.05
C TYR A 277 -6.58 10.94 11.87
N MET A 278 -6.05 9.97 11.14
CA MET A 278 -5.30 8.84 11.67
C MET A 278 -3.82 9.13 11.46
N TRP A 279 -3.06 9.20 12.52
CA TRP A 279 -1.61 9.33 12.50
C TRP A 279 -0.98 7.96 12.35
N ALA A 280 0.14 7.89 11.67
CA ALA A 280 0.94 6.68 11.55
C ALA A 280 2.39 6.99 11.92
N VAL A 281 3.01 6.09 12.66
CA VAL A 281 4.43 6.10 12.99
C VAL A 281 5.02 4.76 12.58
N ARG A 282 6.06 4.78 11.78
CA ARG A 282 6.74 3.58 11.30
C ARG A 282 8.17 3.55 11.82
N ASP A 283 8.60 2.44 12.40
CA ASP A 283 10.01 2.13 12.54
C ASP A 283 10.62 1.97 11.15
N ALA A 284 11.47 2.90 10.74
CA ALA A 284 12.04 2.91 9.40
C ALA A 284 13.07 1.79 9.18
N LEU A 285 13.64 1.25 10.26
CA LEU A 285 14.64 0.18 10.24
C LEU A 285 13.99 -1.21 10.36
N GLY A 286 13.08 -1.38 11.32
CA GLY A 286 12.41 -2.65 11.59
C GLY A 286 11.13 -2.89 10.80
N GLY A 287 10.53 -1.84 10.27
CA GLY A 287 9.32 -1.93 9.45
C GLY A 287 7.99 -1.92 10.21
N ASP A 288 7.99 -2.09 11.53
CA ASP A 288 6.78 -2.05 12.35
C ASP A 288 6.04 -0.71 12.26
N VAL A 289 4.71 -0.74 12.33
CA VAL A 289 3.85 0.44 12.13
C VAL A 289 2.84 0.57 13.26
N TYR A 290 2.72 1.77 13.80
CA TYR A 290 1.77 2.14 14.82
C TYR A 290 0.84 3.23 14.30
N PHE A 291 -0.46 2.94 14.25
CA PHE A 291 -1.50 3.93 13.95
C PHE A 291 -2.04 4.52 15.24
N HIS A 292 -2.34 5.81 15.23
CA HIS A 292 -2.87 6.53 16.39
C HIS A 292 -4.03 7.45 16.00
N TYR A 293 -5.09 7.43 16.81
CA TYR A 293 -6.23 8.32 16.63
C TYR A 293 -6.49 9.11 17.92
N ASP A 294 -6.46 10.45 17.81
CA ASP A 294 -6.70 11.37 18.93
C ASP A 294 -7.86 12.31 18.58
N MET A 295 -9.10 11.86 18.78
CA MET A 295 -10.36 12.61 18.54
C MET A 295 -10.43 13.26 17.14
N GLY A 296 -9.74 12.71 16.18
CA GLY A 296 -9.65 13.22 14.80
C GLY A 296 -8.79 14.46 14.62
N SER A 297 -8.03 14.85 15.63
CA SER A 297 -7.19 16.04 15.58
C SER A 297 -5.99 15.88 14.64
N ARG A 298 -5.66 16.95 13.90
CA ARG A 298 -4.43 17.14 13.12
C ARG A 298 -3.54 18.23 13.73
N SER A 299 -3.72 18.57 14.99
CA SER A 299 -3.05 19.70 15.66
C SER A 299 -1.60 19.38 16.04
N GLY A 300 -0.81 20.44 16.28
CA GLY A 300 0.52 20.31 16.87
C GLY A 300 0.51 19.68 18.26
N ASP A 301 -0.59 19.78 19.02
CA ASP A 301 -0.73 19.11 20.31
C ASP A 301 -0.78 17.60 20.17
N THR A 302 -1.51 17.08 19.18
CA THR A 302 -1.53 15.65 18.87
C THR A 302 -0.15 15.16 18.44
N ALA A 303 0.54 15.91 17.57
CA ALA A 303 1.91 15.59 17.19
C ALA A 303 2.86 15.58 18.39
N ARG A 304 2.75 16.56 19.32
CA ARG A 304 3.55 16.58 20.56
C ARG A 304 3.25 15.40 21.47
N LYS A 305 2.00 15.00 21.64
CA LYS A 305 1.64 13.80 22.42
C LYS A 305 2.20 12.52 21.79
N LEU A 306 2.24 12.47 20.46
CA LEU A 306 2.67 11.29 19.72
C LEU A 306 4.19 11.12 19.73
N ILE A 307 4.94 12.15 19.33
CA ILE A 307 6.39 12.09 19.11
C ILE A 307 7.19 13.11 19.93
N GLY A 308 6.56 13.92 20.80
CA GLY A 308 7.27 14.95 21.57
C GLY A 308 8.41 14.41 22.44
N GLY A 309 8.19 13.28 23.10
CA GLY A 309 9.20 12.60 23.93
C GLY A 309 10.17 11.69 23.17
N TYR A 310 10.01 11.51 21.86
CA TYR A 310 10.89 10.67 21.07
C TYR A 310 12.28 11.32 20.92
N GLN A 311 13.33 10.51 20.98
CA GLN A 311 14.72 10.88 20.73
C GLN A 311 15.23 10.06 19.53
N GLY A 312 15.83 10.72 18.55
CA GLY A 312 16.31 10.09 17.33
C GLY A 312 15.90 10.83 16.07
N THR A 313 15.96 10.15 14.95
CA THR A 313 15.66 10.72 13.62
C THR A 313 14.20 10.55 13.27
N VAL A 314 13.55 11.63 12.81
CA VAL A 314 12.14 11.65 12.39
C VAL A 314 12.07 12.13 10.95
N GLN A 315 11.56 11.29 10.06
CA GLN A 315 11.29 11.66 8.67
C GLN A 315 9.80 11.96 8.49
N THR A 316 9.52 13.12 7.87
CA THR A 316 8.14 13.58 7.63
C THR A 316 8.03 14.23 6.25
N ASP A 317 6.80 14.51 5.84
CA ASP A 317 6.51 15.46 4.77
C ASP A 317 6.82 16.92 5.20
N GLY A 318 6.43 17.88 4.37
CA GLY A 318 6.60 19.31 4.66
C GLY A 318 5.44 19.94 5.46
N TYR A 319 4.62 19.18 6.17
CA TYR A 319 3.55 19.75 6.97
C TYR A 319 4.09 20.61 8.11
N GLU A 320 3.60 21.84 8.21
CA GLU A 320 4.14 22.88 9.10
C GLU A 320 4.14 22.52 10.60
N VAL A 321 3.27 21.61 11.03
CA VAL A 321 3.19 21.12 12.40
C VAL A 321 4.52 20.54 12.87
N TYR A 322 5.26 19.89 11.96
CA TYR A 322 6.57 19.31 12.26
C TYR A 322 7.70 20.33 12.42
N ASN A 323 7.48 21.61 12.06
CA ASN A 323 8.48 22.68 12.25
C ASN A 323 8.79 22.91 13.73
N SER A 324 7.82 22.66 14.62
CA SER A 324 8.00 22.80 16.06
C SER A 324 9.03 21.83 16.64
N PHE A 325 9.42 20.77 15.92
CA PHE A 325 10.39 19.78 16.37
C PHE A 325 11.81 20.02 15.85
N GLU A 326 12.02 20.98 14.95
CA GLU A 326 13.31 21.22 14.27
C GLU A 326 14.47 21.48 15.25
N ASN A 327 14.21 22.24 16.31
CA ASN A 327 15.23 22.62 17.29
C ASN A 327 15.07 21.86 18.61
N THR A 328 14.39 20.71 18.60
CA THR A 328 14.24 19.91 19.82
C THR A 328 15.53 19.12 20.08
N PRO A 329 16.20 19.29 21.22
CA PRO A 329 17.41 18.52 21.53
C PRO A 329 17.19 17.02 21.43
N GLY A 330 18.15 16.31 20.84
CA GLY A 330 18.09 14.86 20.65
C GLY A 330 17.16 14.39 19.52
N LYS A 331 16.58 15.32 18.74
CA LYS A 331 15.71 15.00 17.61
C LYS A 331 16.26 15.58 16.32
N MET A 332 16.39 14.77 15.28
CA MET A 332 16.80 15.20 13.94
C MET A 332 15.64 15.01 12.96
N MET A 333 15.25 16.10 12.30
CA MET A 333 14.18 16.07 11.30
C MET A 333 14.76 15.84 9.90
N ILE A 334 14.21 14.89 9.14
CA ILE A 334 14.54 14.62 7.73
C ILE A 334 13.30 14.89 6.88
N GLY A 335 13.51 15.44 5.66
CA GLY A 335 12.47 15.71 4.68
C GLY A 335 12.23 14.55 3.72
N CYS A 336 11.28 14.74 2.81
CA CYS A 336 10.87 13.77 1.80
C CYS A 336 11.03 14.34 0.40
N TRP A 337 11.94 13.79 -0.42
CA TRP A 337 12.15 14.20 -1.80
C TRP A 337 10.98 13.85 -2.74
N ALA A 338 10.19 12.81 -2.41
CA ALA A 338 9.01 12.47 -3.20
C ALA A 338 7.97 13.60 -3.18
N HIS A 339 7.76 14.25 -2.04
CA HIS A 339 6.85 15.40 -1.92
C HIS A 339 7.37 16.62 -2.70
N VAL A 340 8.67 16.88 -2.65
CA VAL A 340 9.32 17.92 -3.48
C VAL A 340 9.06 17.63 -4.96
N ARG A 341 9.36 16.40 -5.40
CA ARG A 341 9.13 15.99 -6.79
C ARG A 341 7.68 16.19 -7.21
N ARG A 342 6.72 15.84 -6.37
CA ARG A 342 5.28 16.04 -6.63
C ARG A 342 4.95 17.51 -6.90
N LYS A 343 5.53 18.45 -6.12
CA LYS A 343 5.31 19.89 -6.34
C LYS A 343 5.79 20.38 -7.70
N PHE A 344 6.93 19.90 -8.17
CA PHE A 344 7.41 20.23 -9.51
C PHE A 344 6.62 19.53 -10.61
N VAL A 345 6.14 18.29 -10.39
CA VAL A 345 5.22 17.62 -11.33
C VAL A 345 3.90 18.40 -11.47
N GLU A 346 3.32 18.91 -10.37
CA GLU A 346 2.15 19.76 -10.39
C GLU A 346 2.39 21.10 -11.15
N ALA A 347 3.64 21.54 -11.25
CA ALA A 347 4.02 22.77 -11.96
C ALA A 347 4.29 22.56 -13.47
N LEU A 348 4.35 21.31 -13.96
CA LEU A 348 4.61 20.99 -15.38
C LEU A 348 3.60 21.62 -16.33
N ASP A 349 2.33 21.65 -15.95
CA ASP A 349 1.24 22.22 -16.77
C ASP A 349 1.39 23.73 -16.94
N GLU A 350 2.00 24.43 -15.96
CA GLU A 350 2.19 25.86 -15.96
C GLU A 350 3.53 26.27 -16.58
N ASN A 351 4.59 25.55 -16.26
CA ASN A 351 5.94 25.84 -16.76
C ASN A 351 6.76 24.56 -16.98
N LYS A 352 6.57 23.92 -18.12
CA LYS A 352 7.19 22.65 -18.48
C LYS A 352 8.72 22.70 -18.44
N LYS A 353 9.36 23.81 -18.91
CA LYS A 353 10.81 23.91 -18.99
C LYS A 353 11.46 23.80 -17.63
N TYR A 354 11.19 24.73 -16.74
CA TYR A 354 11.85 24.80 -15.44
C TYR A 354 11.40 23.67 -14.47
N ALA A 355 10.13 23.26 -14.57
CA ALA A 355 9.65 22.11 -13.79
C ALA A 355 10.37 20.82 -14.21
N SER A 356 10.61 20.60 -15.51
CA SER A 356 11.38 19.44 -15.99
C SER A 356 12.84 19.51 -15.54
N GLU A 357 13.48 20.69 -15.55
CA GLU A 357 14.85 20.87 -15.05
C GLU A 357 14.96 20.48 -13.56
N ALA A 358 14.03 20.93 -12.72
CA ALA A 358 13.95 20.53 -11.31
C ALA A 358 13.78 19.02 -11.13
N ILE A 359 12.88 18.41 -11.91
CA ILE A 359 12.63 16.96 -11.88
C ILE A 359 13.88 16.18 -12.29
N VAL A 360 14.70 16.70 -13.21
CA VAL A 360 15.97 16.05 -13.61
C VAL A 360 16.96 16.01 -12.44
N TYR A 361 17.11 17.10 -11.67
CA TYR A 361 17.96 17.08 -10.48
C TYR A 361 17.51 16.01 -9.48
N ILE A 362 16.21 15.98 -9.18
CA ILE A 362 15.63 15.00 -8.25
C ILE A 362 15.81 13.58 -8.79
N SER A 363 15.60 13.35 -10.09
CA SER A 363 15.75 12.04 -10.72
C SER A 363 17.19 11.50 -10.65
N LYS A 364 18.20 12.39 -10.69
CA LYS A 364 19.59 12.00 -10.49
C LYS A 364 19.82 11.44 -9.07
N LEU A 365 19.21 12.05 -8.04
CA LEU A 365 19.29 11.55 -6.67
C LEU A 365 18.67 10.15 -6.56
N TYR A 366 17.47 9.94 -7.11
CA TYR A 366 16.80 8.63 -7.09
C TYR A 366 17.58 7.58 -7.87
N LYS A 367 18.24 7.95 -8.96
CA LYS A 367 19.07 7.02 -9.73
C LYS A 367 20.26 6.51 -8.90
N ILE A 368 20.94 7.36 -8.17
CA ILE A 368 22.03 6.96 -7.27
C ILE A 368 21.51 6.00 -6.19
N GLU A 369 20.34 6.28 -5.60
CA GLU A 369 19.70 5.39 -4.61
C GLU A 369 19.35 4.01 -5.20
N GLU A 370 18.86 3.97 -6.43
CA GLU A 370 18.54 2.74 -7.14
C GLU A 370 19.79 1.91 -7.41
N GLU A 371 20.84 2.51 -7.94
CA GLU A 371 22.12 1.85 -8.18
C GLU A 371 22.75 1.27 -6.90
N MET A 372 22.69 2.01 -5.78
CA MET A 372 23.20 1.52 -4.49
C MET A 372 22.39 0.35 -3.95
N ARG A 373 21.06 0.39 -4.11
CA ARG A 373 20.15 -0.69 -3.70
C ARG A 373 20.36 -1.95 -4.54
N GLU A 374 20.51 -1.80 -5.87
CA GLU A 374 20.78 -2.92 -6.78
C GLU A 374 22.14 -3.57 -6.51
N ALA A 375 23.12 -2.77 -6.13
CA ALA A 375 24.44 -3.26 -5.74
C ALA A 375 24.48 -3.87 -4.32
N GLY A 376 23.40 -3.76 -3.53
CA GLY A 376 23.33 -4.31 -2.17
C GLY A 376 24.37 -3.73 -1.21
N LEU A 377 24.68 -2.43 -1.33
CA LEU A 377 25.72 -1.79 -0.53
C LEU A 377 25.32 -1.68 0.95
N ASP A 378 26.31 -1.73 1.83
CA ASP A 378 26.12 -1.50 3.27
C ASP A 378 25.92 0.01 3.58
N ALA A 379 25.44 0.29 4.80
CA ALA A 379 25.06 1.65 5.21
C ALA A 379 26.23 2.65 5.19
N GLU A 380 27.47 2.23 5.52
CA GLU A 380 28.60 3.15 5.52
C GLU A 380 29.02 3.50 4.08
N THR A 381 29.08 2.52 3.20
CA THR A 381 29.35 2.72 1.75
C THR A 381 28.26 3.59 1.10
N ILE A 382 26.98 3.38 1.45
CA ILE A 382 25.86 4.22 0.99
C ILE A 382 26.07 5.68 1.43
N LYS A 383 26.42 5.91 2.69
CA LYS A 383 26.67 7.24 3.23
C LYS A 383 27.82 7.94 2.51
N GLU A 384 28.96 7.27 2.33
CA GLU A 384 30.12 7.82 1.60
C GLU A 384 29.74 8.19 0.16
N ARG A 385 29.02 7.32 -0.54
CA ARG A 385 28.59 7.57 -1.91
C ARG A 385 27.59 8.72 -2.00
N ARG A 386 26.63 8.84 -1.06
CA ARG A 386 25.71 9.98 -0.97
C ARG A 386 26.45 11.30 -0.76
N GLN A 387 27.46 11.32 0.12
CA GLN A 387 28.26 12.52 0.36
C GLN A 387 29.06 12.93 -0.86
N LYS A 388 29.57 11.97 -1.63
CA LYS A 388 30.39 12.23 -2.82
C LYS A 388 29.57 12.56 -4.06
N GLU A 389 28.41 11.93 -4.26
CA GLU A 389 27.64 12.01 -5.49
C GLU A 389 26.32 12.78 -5.32
N SER A 390 25.53 12.48 -4.25
CA SER A 390 24.21 13.07 -4.05
C SER A 390 24.31 14.50 -3.48
N TYR A 391 25.19 14.74 -2.51
CA TYR A 391 25.31 16.05 -1.88
C TYR A 391 25.70 17.18 -2.86
N PRO A 392 26.66 17.01 -3.78
CA PRO A 392 26.92 18.00 -4.83
C PRO A 392 25.72 18.30 -5.72
N ILE A 393 24.92 17.29 -6.06
CA ILE A 393 23.69 17.49 -6.85
C ILE A 393 22.68 18.36 -6.09
N ILE A 394 22.55 18.16 -4.77
CA ILE A 394 21.69 19.00 -3.91
C ILE A 394 22.18 20.45 -3.91
N GLN A 395 23.49 20.68 -3.79
CA GLN A 395 24.07 22.02 -3.84
C GLN A 395 23.89 22.70 -5.20
N ASP A 396 24.03 21.95 -6.29
CA ASP A 396 23.79 22.48 -7.63
C ASP A 396 22.32 22.75 -7.89
N PHE A 397 21.42 21.93 -7.31
CA PHE A 397 19.99 22.19 -7.33
C PHE A 397 19.60 23.47 -6.56
N GLU A 398 20.24 23.72 -5.40
CA GLU A 398 20.07 24.96 -4.64
C GLU A 398 20.48 26.17 -5.46
N LYS A 399 21.70 26.18 -6.05
CA LYS A 399 22.15 27.24 -6.94
C LYS A 399 21.26 27.48 -8.15
N TRP A 400 20.74 26.38 -8.73
CA TRP A 400 19.78 26.48 -9.82
C TRP A 400 18.47 27.14 -9.35
N MET A 401 17.93 26.75 -8.19
CA MET A 401 16.74 27.40 -7.62
C MET A 401 16.95 28.90 -7.41
N ASP A 402 18.12 29.31 -6.88
CA ASP A 402 18.50 30.73 -6.74
C ASP A 402 18.47 31.48 -8.07
N SER A 403 18.99 30.85 -9.13
CA SER A 403 19.07 31.46 -10.46
C SER A 403 17.71 31.69 -11.13
N VAL A 404 16.68 30.96 -10.69
CA VAL A 404 15.33 31.01 -11.29
C VAL A 404 14.26 31.60 -10.37
N ALA A 405 14.61 31.92 -9.12
CA ALA A 405 13.64 32.32 -8.08
C ALA A 405 12.80 33.55 -8.49
N ASP A 406 13.43 34.54 -9.11
CA ASP A 406 12.82 35.82 -9.48
C ASP A 406 12.01 35.76 -10.79
N ILE A 407 12.01 34.62 -11.50
CA ILE A 407 11.34 34.47 -12.80
C ILE A 407 9.82 34.32 -12.62
N PHE A 408 9.36 33.78 -11.48
CA PHE A 408 7.99 33.33 -11.31
C PHE A 408 7.15 34.25 -10.44
N SER A 409 5.89 34.45 -10.83
CA SER A 409 4.92 35.13 -9.97
C SER A 409 4.75 34.34 -8.64
N PRO A 410 4.66 35.02 -7.47
CA PRO A 410 4.53 34.36 -6.16
C PRO A 410 3.33 33.42 -6.03
N LYS A 411 2.29 33.60 -6.87
CA LYS A 411 1.08 32.75 -6.86
C LYS A 411 1.21 31.52 -7.77
N SER A 412 2.22 31.47 -8.64
CA SER A 412 2.44 30.35 -9.58
C SER A 412 2.72 29.04 -8.85
N ARG A 413 2.39 27.91 -9.49
CA ARG A 413 2.74 26.57 -8.96
C ARG A 413 4.25 26.39 -8.86
N MET A 414 4.99 26.95 -9.84
CA MET A 414 6.45 26.90 -9.84
C MET A 414 7.07 27.63 -8.65
N ALA A 415 6.62 28.89 -8.37
CA ALA A 415 7.08 29.62 -7.18
C ALA A 415 6.75 28.88 -5.87
N LYS A 416 5.54 28.31 -5.77
CA LYS A 416 5.17 27.49 -4.60
C LYS A 416 6.04 26.24 -4.44
N ALA A 417 6.41 25.57 -5.53
CA ALA A 417 7.31 24.44 -5.50
C ALA A 417 8.71 24.83 -5.02
N LEU A 418 9.25 25.97 -5.52
CA LEU A 418 10.52 26.52 -5.08
C LEU A 418 10.52 26.88 -3.59
N VAL A 419 9.53 27.66 -3.12
CA VAL A 419 9.38 28.05 -1.71
C VAL A 419 9.25 26.84 -0.81
N TYR A 420 8.45 25.85 -1.19
CA TYR A 420 8.31 24.59 -0.45
C TYR A 420 9.65 23.88 -0.33
N THR A 421 10.38 23.73 -1.44
CA THR A 421 11.68 23.07 -1.48
C THR A 421 12.70 23.81 -0.62
N TYR A 422 12.79 25.12 -0.76
CA TYR A 422 13.70 25.98 0.01
C TYR A 422 13.48 25.85 1.52
N SER A 423 12.21 25.89 1.95
CA SER A 423 11.88 25.78 3.37
C SER A 423 12.28 24.42 3.98
N LEU A 424 12.39 23.38 3.16
CA LEU A 424 12.74 22.04 3.59
C LEU A 424 14.16 21.62 3.25
N LEU A 425 14.92 22.41 2.48
CA LEU A 425 16.24 22.03 1.97
C LEU A 425 17.21 21.54 3.06
N PRO A 426 17.28 22.18 4.26
CA PRO A 426 18.11 21.67 5.34
C PRO A 426 17.71 20.26 5.80
N ARG A 427 16.40 19.93 5.83
CA ARG A 427 15.92 18.59 6.17
C ARG A 427 16.12 17.59 5.05
N LEU A 428 15.92 18.05 3.81
CA LEU A 428 16.11 17.24 2.60
C LEU A 428 17.57 16.81 2.42
N SER A 429 18.53 17.64 2.84
CA SER A 429 19.96 17.32 2.73
C SER A 429 20.43 16.32 3.78
N ARG A 430 19.72 16.14 4.89
CA ARG A 430 20.17 15.30 6.01
C ARG A 430 20.16 13.79 5.72
N TYR A 431 19.44 13.32 4.71
CA TYR A 431 19.44 11.89 4.40
C TYR A 431 20.82 11.37 3.97
N VAL A 432 21.73 12.26 3.51
CA VAL A 432 23.09 11.88 3.15
C VAL A 432 24.01 11.63 4.35
N LEU A 433 23.55 11.95 5.58
CA LEU A 433 24.36 11.83 6.79
C LEU A 433 24.47 10.39 7.33
N ASP A 434 23.54 9.53 6.95
CA ASP A 434 23.53 8.11 7.35
C ASP A 434 22.95 7.27 6.20
N GLY A 435 23.63 6.17 5.85
CA GLY A 435 23.18 5.27 4.79
C GLY A 435 21.88 4.52 5.09
N ARG A 436 21.45 4.47 6.35
CA ARG A 436 20.18 3.87 6.78
C ARG A 436 18.96 4.76 6.53
N TYR A 437 19.17 6.07 6.31
CA TYR A 437 18.05 7.00 6.07
C TYR A 437 17.49 6.84 4.67
N ASN A 438 16.18 6.98 4.54
CA ASN A 438 15.51 6.94 3.25
C ASN A 438 15.49 8.34 2.60
N ILE A 439 15.61 8.38 1.28
CA ILE A 439 15.46 9.62 0.50
C ILE A 439 14.03 10.17 0.59
N ASP A 440 13.04 9.31 0.85
CA ASP A 440 11.63 9.68 0.90
C ASP A 440 10.85 8.94 2.02
N ASN A 441 9.60 9.36 2.20
CA ASN A 441 8.69 8.85 3.21
C ASN A 441 7.77 7.73 2.65
N ASN A 442 8.07 7.15 1.49
CA ASN A 442 7.21 6.17 0.82
C ASN A 442 6.93 4.92 1.68
N GLY A 443 7.82 4.58 2.61
CA GLY A 443 7.62 3.45 3.52
C GLY A 443 6.37 3.60 4.37
N ILE A 444 6.15 4.76 4.99
CA ILE A 444 4.96 5.03 5.79
C ILE A 444 3.72 5.27 4.90
N GLU A 445 3.85 5.92 3.74
CA GLU A 445 2.74 6.09 2.79
C GLU A 445 2.17 4.74 2.35
N ASN A 446 3.04 3.76 2.06
CA ASN A 446 2.63 2.40 1.73
C ASN A 446 1.94 1.68 2.91
N ALA A 447 2.37 1.94 4.14
CA ALA A 447 1.72 1.40 5.33
C ALA A 447 0.32 2.00 5.56
N ILE A 448 0.10 3.27 5.21
CA ILE A 448 -1.20 3.96 5.29
C ILE A 448 -2.18 3.50 4.20
N ARG A 449 -1.69 2.97 3.08
CA ARG A 449 -2.53 2.59 1.92
C ARG A 449 -3.72 1.69 2.26
N PRO A 450 -3.63 0.64 3.12
CA PRO A 450 -4.79 -0.16 3.52
C PRO A 450 -5.91 0.67 4.18
N LEU A 451 -5.56 1.65 5.02
CA LEU A 451 -6.52 2.58 5.61
C LEU A 451 -7.19 3.44 4.53
N ALA A 452 -6.40 3.97 3.60
CA ALA A 452 -6.88 4.82 2.51
C ALA A 452 -7.83 4.06 1.55
N LEU A 453 -7.57 2.78 1.29
CA LEU A 453 -8.47 1.91 0.53
C LEU A 453 -9.72 1.54 1.34
N GLY A 454 -9.54 1.17 2.61
CA GLY A 454 -10.63 0.77 3.50
C GLY A 454 -11.70 1.84 3.64
N ARG A 455 -11.30 3.11 3.85
CA ARG A 455 -12.26 4.21 3.98
C ARG A 455 -13.12 4.45 2.72
N LYS A 456 -12.67 4.01 1.54
CA LYS A 456 -13.47 4.06 0.31
C LYS A 456 -14.55 2.96 0.27
N ASN A 457 -14.39 1.89 1.05
CA ASN A 457 -15.32 0.76 1.11
C ASN A 457 -16.32 0.87 2.27
N TYR A 458 -15.87 1.22 3.48
CA TYR A 458 -16.73 1.37 4.65
C TYR A 458 -17.11 2.81 4.97
N LEU A 459 -16.61 3.79 4.21
CA LEU A 459 -16.89 5.23 4.17
C LEU A 459 -16.50 6.00 5.44
N PHE A 460 -16.76 5.51 6.63
CA PHE A 460 -16.49 6.18 7.90
C PHE A 460 -16.29 5.18 9.06
N ALA A 461 -15.67 5.62 10.13
CA ALA A 461 -15.74 4.95 11.42
C ALA A 461 -17.03 5.37 12.15
N GLY A 462 -17.73 4.41 12.77
CA GLY A 462 -19.05 4.63 13.37
C GLY A 462 -19.06 5.61 14.55
N ASN A 463 -17.94 5.85 15.21
CA ASN A 463 -17.70 6.85 16.24
C ASN A 463 -16.19 6.99 16.49
N HIS A 464 -15.79 7.91 17.38
CA HIS A 464 -14.38 8.11 17.76
C HIS A 464 -13.74 6.87 18.37
N ASP A 465 -14.46 6.12 19.20
CA ASP A 465 -13.95 4.86 19.78
C ASP A 465 -13.74 3.79 18.72
N ALA A 466 -14.60 3.72 17.69
CA ALA A 466 -14.41 2.82 16.57
C ALA A 466 -13.15 3.16 15.76
N ALA A 467 -12.81 4.45 15.65
CA ALA A 467 -11.56 4.90 15.02
C ALA A 467 -10.32 4.51 15.85
N VAL A 468 -10.39 4.60 17.19
CA VAL A 468 -9.33 4.10 18.08
C VAL A 468 -9.15 2.59 17.93
N ARG A 469 -10.24 1.82 17.86
CA ARG A 469 -10.17 0.37 17.62
C ARG A 469 -9.60 0.03 16.24
N ALA A 470 -9.95 0.81 15.22
CA ALA A 470 -9.36 0.67 13.89
C ALA A 470 -7.84 0.89 13.92
N ALA A 471 -7.35 1.88 14.70
CA ALA A 471 -5.92 2.10 14.88
C ALA A 471 -5.20 0.86 15.44
N ILE A 472 -5.79 0.18 16.44
CA ILE A 472 -5.24 -1.05 17.01
C ILE A 472 -5.07 -2.13 15.93
N VAL A 473 -6.13 -2.39 15.17
CA VAL A 473 -6.11 -3.47 14.17
C VAL A 473 -5.19 -3.14 13.00
N TYR A 474 -5.24 -1.91 12.47
CA TYR A 474 -4.34 -1.49 11.39
C TYR A 474 -2.87 -1.56 11.81
N SER A 475 -2.53 -1.20 13.06
CA SER A 475 -1.17 -1.31 13.57
C SER A 475 -0.66 -2.75 13.50
N LEU A 476 -1.38 -3.66 14.14
CA LEU A 476 -0.97 -5.06 14.23
C LEU A 476 -0.95 -5.76 12.87
N PHE A 477 -1.92 -5.47 11.99
CA PHE A 477 -1.98 -6.06 10.65
C PHE A 477 -0.89 -5.52 9.72
N SER A 478 -0.54 -4.24 9.86
CA SER A 478 0.57 -3.65 9.10
C SER A 478 1.91 -4.24 9.52
N CYS A 479 2.09 -4.56 10.81
CA CYS A 479 3.28 -5.25 11.30
C CYS A 479 3.35 -6.70 10.78
N CYS A 480 2.23 -7.44 10.71
CA CYS A 480 2.21 -8.75 10.06
C CYS A 480 2.69 -8.66 8.61
N LYS A 481 2.20 -7.66 7.88
CA LYS A 481 2.61 -7.43 6.48
C LYS A 481 4.09 -7.06 6.36
N ALA A 482 4.60 -6.23 7.27
CA ALA A 482 6.02 -5.82 7.29
C ALA A 482 6.95 -7.00 7.58
N ALA A 483 6.51 -7.93 8.44
CA ALA A 483 7.25 -9.15 8.80
C ALA A 483 7.02 -10.34 7.86
N ASP A 484 6.24 -10.17 6.77
CA ASP A 484 5.82 -11.23 5.84
C ASP A 484 5.13 -12.42 6.53
N ILE A 485 4.31 -12.11 7.54
CA ILE A 485 3.57 -13.10 8.33
C ILE A 485 2.12 -13.16 7.84
N ASP A 486 1.59 -14.39 7.67
CA ASP A 486 0.18 -14.58 7.40
C ASP A 486 -0.67 -14.05 8.56
N THR A 487 -1.43 -13.00 8.30
CA THR A 487 -2.21 -12.27 9.30
C THR A 487 -3.27 -13.18 9.97
N ARG A 488 -3.84 -14.16 9.24
CA ARG A 488 -4.84 -15.08 9.78
C ARG A 488 -4.22 -16.01 10.80
N THR A 489 -3.14 -16.67 10.44
CA THR A 489 -2.42 -17.60 11.30
C THR A 489 -1.94 -16.91 12.57
N TRP A 490 -1.36 -15.72 12.42
CA TRP A 490 -0.91 -14.91 13.55
C TRP A 490 -2.08 -14.51 14.47
N LEU A 491 -3.19 -14.00 13.91
CA LEU A 491 -4.30 -13.52 14.71
C LEU A 491 -5.01 -14.64 15.46
N GLU A 492 -5.29 -15.77 14.81
CA GLU A 492 -5.91 -16.94 15.45
C GLU A 492 -5.06 -17.48 16.60
N ASP A 493 -3.73 -17.57 16.40
CA ASP A 493 -2.80 -18.01 17.44
C ASP A 493 -2.72 -16.98 18.59
N THR A 494 -2.62 -15.70 18.25
CA THR A 494 -2.58 -14.61 19.23
C THR A 494 -3.86 -14.58 20.07
N LEU A 495 -5.04 -14.67 19.47
CA LEU A 495 -6.31 -14.69 20.19
C LEU A 495 -6.43 -15.92 21.12
N ARG A 496 -5.84 -17.05 20.75
CA ARG A 496 -5.81 -18.27 21.57
C ARG A 496 -4.87 -18.14 22.76
N ARG A 497 -3.68 -17.57 22.55
CA ARG A 497 -2.61 -17.49 23.57
C ARG A 497 -2.76 -16.31 24.51
N LEU A 498 -3.28 -15.19 24.04
CA LEU A 498 -3.33 -13.93 24.80
C LEU A 498 -3.97 -14.03 26.19
N PRO A 499 -5.02 -14.86 26.45
CA PRO A 499 -5.59 -14.99 27.79
C PRO A 499 -4.62 -15.56 28.84
N SER A 500 -3.68 -16.41 28.42
CA SER A 500 -2.76 -17.13 29.34
C SER A 500 -1.29 -16.74 29.17
N GLU A 501 -0.93 -15.95 28.14
CA GLU A 501 0.44 -15.56 27.84
C GLU A 501 0.96 -14.53 28.85
N LYS A 502 2.00 -14.87 29.58
CA LYS A 502 2.62 -13.97 30.57
C LYS A 502 3.50 -12.90 29.93
N ASN A 503 4.15 -13.22 28.82
CA ASN A 503 4.99 -12.28 28.07
C ASN A 503 4.33 -11.96 26.72
N ILE A 504 3.41 -11.00 26.74
CA ILE A 504 2.64 -10.61 25.55
C ILE A 504 3.51 -10.04 24.41
N GLU A 505 4.74 -9.57 24.68
CA GLU A 505 5.66 -9.07 23.64
C GLU A 505 6.05 -10.16 22.64
N ARG A 506 6.01 -11.45 23.05
CA ARG A 506 6.21 -12.59 22.15
C ARG A 506 5.09 -12.76 21.10
N LEU A 507 3.96 -12.08 21.30
CA LEU A 507 2.82 -12.10 20.37
C LEU A 507 2.86 -10.93 19.38
N LEU A 508 3.78 -9.98 19.53
CA LEU A 508 4.00 -8.95 18.51
C LEU A 508 4.41 -9.60 17.19
N PRO A 509 3.88 -9.16 16.04
CA PRO A 509 4.21 -9.79 14.77
C PRO A 509 5.71 -9.96 14.51
N SER A 510 6.52 -8.95 14.81
CA SER A 510 7.97 -8.99 14.66
C SER A 510 8.68 -10.02 15.55
N ASN A 511 8.04 -10.44 16.66
CA ASN A 511 8.58 -11.38 17.64
C ASN A 511 7.87 -12.75 17.61
N TRP A 512 6.77 -12.85 16.85
CA TRP A 512 5.91 -14.00 16.88
C TRP A 512 6.53 -15.21 16.19
N GLN A 513 6.37 -16.37 16.85
CA GLN A 513 6.70 -17.68 16.29
C GLN A 513 5.50 -18.60 16.47
N PRO A 514 5.10 -19.33 15.43
CA PRO A 514 4.03 -20.31 15.53
C PRO A 514 4.39 -21.38 16.55
N LEU A 515 3.40 -21.82 17.34
CA LEU A 515 3.60 -22.99 18.20
C LEU A 515 3.92 -24.20 17.32
N SER A 516 5.04 -24.89 17.60
CA SER A 516 5.39 -26.11 16.90
C SER A 516 4.27 -27.14 17.06
N ALA A 517 3.96 -27.86 15.98
CA ALA A 517 2.86 -28.84 15.91
C ALA A 517 2.92 -29.96 16.98
N THR A 518 3.96 -30.01 17.79
CA THR A 518 4.22 -31.02 18.82
C THR A 518 3.50 -30.79 20.14
N THR A 519 2.75 -29.68 20.29
CA THR A 519 2.07 -29.32 21.56
C THR A 519 0.53 -29.29 21.39
N ARG A 520 -0.01 -30.14 20.55
CA ARG A 520 -1.48 -30.29 20.39
C ARG A 520 -2.01 -31.46 21.20
#